data_9f691a5b90b16712583ca960d30332fe
#
_entry.id   9f691a5b90b16712583ca960d30332fe
#
_cell.length_a   1.000
_cell.length_b   1.000
_cell.length_c   1.000
_cell.angle_alpha   90.00
_cell.angle_beta   90.00
_cell.angle_gamma   90.00
#
_symmetry.space_group_name_H-M   'P 1'
#
loop_
_entity.id
_entity.type
_entity.pdbx_description
1 polymer ?
#
loop_
_entity_poly.entity_id
_entity_poly.type
_entity_poly.pdbx_seq_one_letter_code
_entity_poly.pdbx_strand_id
1 'polypeptide(L)'
;PGWAKVMIVLINIWVGVPYQMLVATGVLMNIPEDQIESARIDGANAFQIFVKITMPYMLFVTGPSLITDFVKNINNFNVIYLLTQDVYVTSDQLLANSNAKEIDLLVTWLFRLTNEYYNYKMASVIGIIVFIICAAFTLITFTRTIKGDKEEEFR
;
A
#
# COMPACT_ATOMS: atom_id res chain seq x y z
N PRO A 1 7.69 1.89 22.47
CA PRO A 1 6.82 2.30 21.34
C PRO A 1 7.48 2.08 19.98
N GLY A 2 8.79 2.40 19.77
CA GLY A 2 9.45 2.24 18.48
C GLY A 2 9.46 0.80 17.94
N TRP A 3 9.78 -0.17 18.76
CA TRP A 3 9.77 -1.59 18.38
C TRP A 3 8.39 -2.10 17.97
N ALA A 4 7.32 -1.58 18.59
CA ALA A 4 5.97 -1.96 18.20
C ALA A 4 5.63 -1.51 16.77
N LYS A 5 6.04 -0.30 16.39
CA LYS A 5 5.87 0.20 15.01
C LYS A 5 6.62 -0.66 13.99
N VAL A 6 7.86 -1.05 14.32
CA VAL A 6 8.66 -1.95 13.48
C VAL A 6 7.97 -3.31 13.32
N MET A 7 7.49 -3.90 14.41
CA MET A 7 6.78 -5.19 14.37
C MET A 7 5.49 -5.11 13.54
N ILE A 8 4.71 -4.04 13.68
CA ILE A 8 3.50 -3.83 12.86
C ILE A 8 3.85 -3.79 11.38
N VAL A 9 4.90 -3.06 11.00
CA VAL A 9 5.36 -2.97 9.61
C VAL A 9 5.81 -4.34 9.09
N LEU A 10 6.61 -5.08 9.86
CA LEU A 10 7.07 -6.42 9.47
C LEU A 10 5.91 -7.40 9.28
N ILE A 11 4.95 -7.42 10.20
CA ILE A 11 3.78 -8.30 10.10
C ILE A 11 2.92 -7.90 8.90
N ASN A 12 2.74 -6.60 8.66
CA ASN A 12 1.98 -6.11 7.52
C ASN A 12 2.62 -6.51 6.18
N ILE A 13 3.94 -6.39 6.06
CA ILE A 13 4.69 -6.87 4.91
C ILE A 13 4.52 -8.39 4.76
N TRP A 14 4.70 -9.15 5.84
CA TRP A 14 4.59 -10.61 5.82
C TRP A 14 3.20 -11.10 5.37
N VAL A 15 2.14 -10.42 5.78
CA VAL A 15 0.76 -10.73 5.36
C VAL A 15 0.51 -10.34 3.90
N GLY A 16 1.11 -9.24 3.43
CA GLY A 16 0.92 -8.73 2.06
C GLY A 16 1.72 -9.47 0.99
N VAL A 17 2.93 -9.95 1.33
CA VAL A 17 3.87 -10.60 0.39
C VAL A 17 3.26 -11.79 -0.36
N PRO A 18 2.56 -12.76 0.26
CA PRO A 18 2.02 -13.91 -0.47
C PRO A 18 1.05 -13.53 -1.58
N TYR A 19 0.21 -12.54 -1.36
CA TYR A 19 -0.71 -12.04 -2.38
C TYR A 19 0.03 -11.39 -3.53
N GLN A 20 1.00 -10.54 -3.25
CA GLN A 20 1.83 -9.89 -4.28
C GLN A 20 2.68 -10.89 -5.06
N MET A 21 3.18 -11.93 -4.40
CA MET A 21 3.89 -13.02 -5.09
C MET A 21 2.97 -13.74 -6.08
N LEU A 22 1.72 -14.02 -5.71
CA LEU A 22 0.75 -14.65 -6.61
C LEU A 22 0.47 -13.77 -7.83
N VAL A 23 0.22 -12.48 -7.62
CA VAL A 23 -0.01 -11.51 -8.70
C VAL A 23 1.21 -11.41 -9.61
N ALA A 24 2.40 -11.25 -9.03
CA ALA A 24 3.65 -11.15 -9.78
C ALA A 24 3.93 -12.42 -10.63
N THR A 25 3.67 -13.60 -10.07
CA THR A 25 3.81 -14.87 -10.80
C THR A 25 2.86 -14.91 -12.00
N GLY A 26 1.60 -14.53 -11.82
CA GLY A 26 0.65 -14.49 -12.94
C GLY A 26 1.07 -13.51 -14.04
N VAL A 27 1.63 -12.36 -13.68
CA VAL A 27 2.15 -11.39 -14.67
C VAL A 27 3.37 -11.93 -15.40
N LEU A 28 4.31 -12.55 -14.66
CA LEU A 28 5.52 -13.14 -15.26
C LEU A 28 5.20 -14.23 -16.29
N MET A 29 4.17 -15.04 -16.03
CA MET A 29 3.74 -16.09 -16.96
C MET A 29 3.10 -15.53 -18.25
N ASN A 30 2.71 -14.28 -18.27
CA ASN A 30 2.12 -13.62 -19.44
C ASN A 30 3.13 -12.79 -20.27
N ILE A 31 4.40 -12.75 -19.88
CA ILE A 31 5.44 -12.11 -20.71
C ILE A 31 5.66 -12.94 -21.96
N PRO A 32 5.57 -12.34 -23.18
CA PRO A 32 5.80 -13.07 -24.42
C PRO A 32 7.25 -13.63 -24.46
N GLU A 33 7.38 -14.94 -24.67
CA GLU A 33 8.69 -15.60 -24.76
C GLU A 33 9.52 -15.08 -25.92
N ASP A 34 8.89 -14.70 -27.02
CA ASP A 34 9.54 -14.14 -28.22
C ASP A 34 10.40 -12.90 -27.89
N GLN A 35 9.96 -12.05 -26.96
CA GLN A 35 10.73 -10.88 -26.53
C GLN A 35 12.00 -11.29 -25.77
N ILE A 36 11.90 -12.33 -24.95
CA ILE A 36 13.03 -12.85 -24.17
C ILE A 36 14.02 -13.56 -25.08
N GLU A 37 13.52 -14.33 -26.07
CA GLU A 37 14.36 -15.01 -27.05
C GLU A 37 15.09 -14.03 -27.97
N SER A 38 14.40 -13.02 -28.48
CA SER A 38 15.01 -11.97 -29.30
C SER A 38 16.14 -11.26 -28.53
N ALA A 39 15.89 -10.90 -27.28
CA ALA A 39 16.91 -10.27 -26.44
C ALA A 39 18.13 -11.19 -26.19
N ARG A 40 17.93 -12.50 -26.09
CA ARG A 40 19.03 -13.47 -25.95
C ARG A 40 19.84 -13.59 -27.25
N ILE A 41 19.17 -13.56 -28.39
CA ILE A 41 19.85 -13.56 -29.72
C ILE A 41 20.69 -12.29 -29.87
N ASP A 42 20.21 -11.15 -29.39
CA ASP A 42 20.95 -9.88 -29.34
C ASP A 42 22.10 -9.87 -28.32
N GLY A 43 22.33 -10.96 -27.58
CA GLY A 43 23.42 -11.10 -26.63
C GLY A 43 23.14 -10.51 -25.25
N ALA A 44 21.88 -10.23 -24.91
CA ALA A 44 21.53 -9.71 -23.58
C ALA A 44 21.71 -10.80 -22.50
N ASN A 45 22.33 -10.44 -21.40
CA ASN A 45 22.42 -11.32 -20.24
C ASN A 45 21.11 -11.32 -19.41
N ALA A 46 20.95 -12.30 -18.52
CA ALA A 46 19.75 -12.47 -17.69
C ALA A 46 19.39 -11.21 -16.88
N PHE A 47 20.39 -10.47 -16.37
CA PHE A 47 20.16 -9.24 -15.61
C PHE A 47 19.65 -8.11 -16.52
N GLN A 48 20.17 -8.00 -17.74
CA GLN A 48 19.70 -7.00 -18.71
C GLN A 48 18.26 -7.28 -19.14
N ILE A 49 17.91 -8.55 -19.38
CA ILE A 49 16.54 -8.98 -19.69
C ILE A 49 15.61 -8.63 -18.53
N PHE A 50 16.03 -8.95 -17.29
CA PHE A 50 15.22 -8.64 -16.12
C PHE A 50 14.96 -7.13 -15.97
N VAL A 51 15.99 -6.29 -16.07
CA VAL A 51 15.85 -4.85 -15.84
C VAL A 51 15.17 -4.13 -17.01
N LYS A 52 15.42 -4.56 -18.26
CA LYS A 52 14.91 -3.85 -19.45
C LYS A 52 13.58 -4.36 -20.00
N ILE A 53 13.24 -5.62 -19.73
CA ILE A 53 12.01 -6.24 -20.26
C ILE A 53 11.08 -6.63 -19.11
N THR A 54 11.54 -7.48 -18.19
CA THR A 54 10.68 -8.07 -17.16
C THR A 54 10.18 -7.04 -16.15
N MET A 55 11.09 -6.21 -15.61
CA MET A 55 10.75 -5.25 -14.56
C MET A 55 9.80 -4.14 -15.04
N PRO A 56 10.04 -3.46 -16.19
CA PRO A 56 9.11 -2.44 -16.66
C PRO A 56 7.75 -3.03 -17.00
N TYR A 57 7.69 -4.20 -17.64
CA TYR A 57 6.43 -4.89 -17.91
C TYR A 57 5.67 -5.23 -16.63
N MET A 58 6.36 -5.75 -15.60
CA MET A 58 5.76 -6.02 -14.30
C MET A 58 5.21 -4.76 -13.65
N LEU A 59 6.00 -3.69 -13.60
CA LEU A 59 5.59 -2.42 -12.98
C LEU A 59 4.38 -1.81 -13.70
N PHE A 60 4.33 -1.94 -15.01
CA PHE A 60 3.21 -1.48 -15.81
C PHE A 60 1.91 -2.23 -15.44
N VAL A 61 1.93 -3.56 -15.50
CA VAL A 61 0.75 -4.39 -15.23
C VAL A 61 0.34 -4.35 -13.75
N THR A 62 1.30 -4.34 -12.82
CA THR A 62 1.01 -4.33 -11.37
C THR A 62 0.81 -2.93 -10.80
N GLY A 63 1.12 -1.87 -11.54
CA GLY A 63 1.03 -0.48 -11.08
C GLY A 63 -0.30 -0.13 -10.41
N PRO A 64 -1.47 -0.37 -11.03
CA PRO A 64 -2.78 -0.13 -10.41
C PRO A 64 -2.99 -0.92 -9.11
N SER A 65 -2.49 -2.15 -9.04
CA SER A 65 -2.55 -2.99 -7.83
C SER A 65 -1.70 -2.40 -6.70
N LEU A 66 -0.49 -1.96 -7.00
CA LEU A 66 0.40 -1.33 -6.02
C LEU A 66 -0.19 -0.04 -5.43
N ILE A 67 -0.84 0.78 -6.26
CA ILE A 67 -1.55 1.98 -5.80
C ILE A 67 -2.68 1.59 -4.84
N THR A 68 -3.45 0.58 -5.19
CA THR A 68 -4.54 0.07 -4.35
C THR A 68 -4.02 -0.49 -3.03
N ASP A 69 -2.91 -1.21 -3.04
CA ASP A 69 -2.31 -1.75 -1.83
C ASP A 69 -1.74 -0.66 -0.92
N PHE A 70 -1.22 0.41 -1.49
CA PHE A 70 -0.80 1.56 -0.69
C PHE A 70 -1.99 2.19 0.05
N VAL A 71 -3.13 2.38 -0.63
CA VAL A 71 -4.36 2.90 0.00
C VAL A 71 -4.89 1.94 1.07
N LYS A 72 -4.85 0.63 0.82
CA LYS A 72 -5.19 -0.39 1.82
C LYS A 72 -4.29 -0.31 3.06
N ASN A 73 -3.00 -0.02 2.89
CA ASN A 73 -2.07 0.12 4.01
C ASN A 73 -2.33 1.36 4.86
N ILE A 74 -2.76 2.47 4.25
CA ILE A 74 -3.21 3.66 5.00
C ILE A 74 -4.45 3.32 5.85
N ASN A 75 -5.35 2.48 5.33
CA ASN A 75 -6.57 2.04 5.99
C ASN A 75 -6.44 0.68 6.69
N ASN A 76 -5.23 0.26 7.03
CA ASN A 76 -5.00 -1.05 7.64
C ASN A 76 -5.44 -1.08 9.10
N PHE A 77 -6.70 -1.41 9.31
CA PHE A 77 -7.32 -1.55 10.62
C PHE A 77 -6.89 -2.85 11.32
N ASN A 78 -6.91 -3.97 10.58
CA ASN A 78 -6.84 -5.31 11.18
C ASN A 78 -5.54 -5.58 11.91
N VAL A 79 -4.41 -5.31 11.29
CA VAL A 79 -3.08 -5.62 11.86
C VAL A 79 -2.86 -4.81 13.13
N ILE A 80 -3.20 -3.51 13.11
CA ILE A 80 -3.00 -2.64 14.26
C ILE A 80 -3.98 -2.99 15.38
N TYR A 81 -5.25 -3.16 15.06
CA TYR A 81 -6.28 -3.45 16.05
C TYR A 81 -6.01 -4.78 16.77
N LEU A 82 -5.69 -5.84 16.04
CA LEU A 82 -5.42 -7.16 16.63
C LEU A 82 -4.15 -7.21 17.46
N LEU A 83 -3.11 -6.46 17.07
CA LEU A 83 -1.85 -6.43 17.80
C LEU A 83 -1.86 -5.52 19.03
N THR A 84 -2.75 -4.54 19.08
CA THR A 84 -2.65 -3.43 20.03
C THR A 84 -3.85 -3.27 20.95
N GLN A 85 -4.70 -4.29 21.03
CA GLN A 85 -6.00 -4.23 21.72
C GLN A 85 -5.95 -3.55 23.11
N ASP A 86 -4.90 -3.77 23.94
CA ASP A 86 -4.84 -3.17 25.28
C ASP A 86 -3.42 -2.79 25.77
N VAL A 87 -2.40 -2.90 24.92
CA VAL A 87 -1.01 -2.94 25.40
C VAL A 87 -0.32 -1.59 25.52
N TYR A 88 -0.80 -0.55 24.82
CA TYR A 88 -0.07 0.72 24.76
C TYR A 88 -0.87 1.89 25.33
N VAL A 89 -0.51 2.31 26.56
CA VAL A 89 -0.94 3.57 27.14
C VAL A 89 0.02 4.65 26.65
N THR A 90 -0.51 5.73 26.11
CA THR A 90 0.29 6.84 25.63
C THR A 90 0.88 7.63 26.79
N SER A 91 2.17 7.99 26.70
CA SER A 91 2.85 8.86 27.66
C SER A 91 2.66 10.34 27.34
N ASP A 92 2.12 10.66 26.17
CA ASP A 92 1.92 12.02 25.69
C ASP A 92 0.53 12.54 26.08
N GLN A 93 0.49 13.64 26.85
CA GLN A 93 -0.77 14.25 27.30
C GLN A 93 -1.65 14.75 26.18
N LEU A 94 -1.09 15.20 25.05
CA LEU A 94 -1.86 15.65 23.90
C LEU A 94 -2.59 14.47 23.24
N LEU A 95 -1.91 13.34 23.08
CA LEU A 95 -2.51 12.10 22.55
C LEU A 95 -3.55 11.54 23.54
N ALA A 96 -3.27 11.56 24.83
CA ALA A 96 -4.21 11.11 25.86
C ALA A 96 -5.51 11.92 25.84
N ASN A 97 -5.43 13.24 25.69
CA ASN A 97 -6.60 14.11 25.61
C ASN A 97 -7.43 13.91 24.34
N SER A 98 -6.80 13.43 23.25
CA SER A 98 -7.49 13.13 21.99
C SER A 98 -8.01 11.69 21.89
N ASN A 99 -7.81 10.87 22.93
CA ASN A 99 -8.11 9.43 22.93
C ASN A 99 -7.39 8.65 21.83
N ALA A 100 -6.25 9.14 21.36
CA ALA A 100 -5.40 8.48 20.38
C ALA A 100 -4.26 7.72 21.07
N LYS A 101 -3.85 6.59 20.50
CA LYS A 101 -2.67 5.84 20.91
C LYS A 101 -1.50 6.15 19.98
N GLU A 102 -0.25 6.05 20.46
CA GLU A 102 0.97 6.33 19.66
C GLU A 102 1.13 5.50 18.39
N ILE A 103 0.45 4.38 18.33
CA ILE A 103 0.49 3.42 17.21
C ILE A 103 -0.78 3.40 16.38
N ASP A 104 -1.70 4.34 16.62
CA ASP A 104 -2.91 4.42 15.83
C ASP A 104 -2.66 4.96 14.42
N LEU A 105 -3.37 4.36 13.49
CA LEU A 105 -3.74 5.02 12.24
C LEU A 105 -5.03 5.82 12.45
N LEU A 106 -5.30 6.74 11.53
CA LEU A 106 -6.54 7.51 11.54
C LEU A 106 -7.78 6.62 11.58
N VAL A 107 -7.73 5.48 10.90
CA VAL A 107 -8.81 4.48 10.85
C VAL A 107 -9.02 3.76 12.19
N THR A 108 -7.94 3.36 12.88
CA THR A 108 -8.06 2.71 14.20
C THR A 108 -8.52 3.69 15.26
N TRP A 109 -8.07 4.94 15.19
CA TRP A 109 -8.55 6.01 16.06
C TRP A 109 -10.03 6.33 15.82
N LEU A 110 -10.46 6.45 14.55
CA LEU A 110 -11.87 6.61 14.16
C LEU A 110 -12.74 5.49 14.73
N PHE A 111 -12.29 4.24 14.60
CA PHE A 111 -13.01 3.08 15.12
C PHE A 111 -13.24 3.17 16.64
N ARG A 112 -12.20 3.53 17.40
CA ARG A 112 -12.32 3.70 18.86
C ARG A 112 -13.21 4.88 19.23
N LEU A 113 -13.08 6.02 18.56
CA LEU A 113 -13.94 7.16 18.78
C LEU A 113 -15.41 6.82 18.58
N THR A 114 -15.70 5.92 17.62
CA THR A 114 -17.06 5.48 17.33
C THR A 114 -17.57 4.45 18.33
N ASN A 115 -16.78 3.42 18.65
CA ASN A 115 -17.26 2.24 19.40
C ASN A 115 -16.97 2.31 20.89
N GLU A 116 -15.91 2.96 21.31
CA GLU A 116 -15.51 3.05 22.73
C GLU A 116 -15.95 4.37 23.35
N TYR A 117 -15.79 5.49 22.63
CA TYR A 117 -16.06 6.84 23.15
C TYR A 117 -17.38 7.44 22.67
N TYR A 118 -18.06 6.79 21.72
CA TYR A 118 -19.34 7.26 21.13
C TYR A 118 -19.30 8.70 20.59
N ASN A 119 -18.10 9.16 20.21
CA ASN A 119 -17.89 10.50 19.67
C ASN A 119 -18.04 10.53 18.14
N TYR A 120 -19.25 10.39 17.66
CA TYR A 120 -19.56 10.32 16.22
C TYR A 120 -19.19 11.59 15.45
N LYS A 121 -19.22 12.76 16.11
CA LYS A 121 -18.87 14.03 15.46
C LYS A 121 -17.41 14.04 15.04
N MET A 122 -16.49 13.67 15.95
CA MET A 122 -15.06 13.63 15.66
C MET A 122 -14.72 12.47 14.69
N ALA A 123 -15.35 11.32 14.87
CA ALA A 123 -15.19 10.18 13.97
C ALA A 123 -15.58 10.53 12.52
N SER A 124 -16.69 11.24 12.31
CA SER A 124 -17.12 11.67 10.98
C SER A 124 -16.12 12.62 10.31
N VAL A 125 -15.55 13.56 11.06
CA VAL A 125 -14.52 14.47 10.54
C VAL A 125 -13.28 13.71 10.10
N ILE A 126 -12.79 12.77 10.93
CA ILE A 126 -11.64 11.94 10.59
C ILE A 126 -11.92 11.09 9.35
N GLY A 127 -13.11 10.49 9.25
CA GLY A 127 -13.51 9.72 8.08
C GLY A 127 -13.47 10.52 6.78
N ILE A 128 -13.96 11.77 6.80
CA ILE A 128 -13.90 12.68 5.64
C ILE A 128 -12.44 13.02 5.29
N ILE A 129 -11.60 13.30 6.26
CA ILE A 129 -10.18 13.60 6.04
C ILE A 129 -9.48 12.41 5.39
N VAL A 130 -9.66 11.21 5.93
CA VAL A 130 -9.10 9.98 5.37
C VAL A 130 -9.56 9.76 3.93
N PHE A 131 -10.84 9.95 3.67
CA PHE A 131 -11.41 9.83 2.32
C PHE A 131 -10.76 10.81 1.35
N ILE A 132 -10.64 12.09 1.72
CA ILE A 132 -10.03 13.13 0.87
C ILE A 132 -8.56 12.79 0.58
N ILE A 133 -7.79 12.36 1.58
CA ILE A 133 -6.38 11.99 1.40
C ILE A 133 -6.25 10.79 0.44
N CYS A 134 -7.03 9.73 0.66
CA CYS A 134 -7.00 8.55 -0.19
C CYS A 134 -7.46 8.85 -1.62
N ALA A 135 -8.53 9.63 -1.78
CA ALA A 135 -9.05 10.03 -3.08
C ALA A 135 -8.04 10.89 -3.85
N ALA A 136 -7.45 11.90 -3.22
CA ALA A 136 -6.43 12.75 -3.82
C ALA A 136 -5.20 11.94 -4.26
N PHE A 137 -4.70 11.06 -3.39
CA PHE A 137 -3.56 10.20 -3.71
C PHE A 137 -3.86 9.27 -4.88
N THR A 138 -5.00 8.60 -4.87
CA THR A 138 -5.43 7.69 -5.95
C THR A 138 -5.59 8.44 -7.26
N LEU A 139 -6.23 9.61 -7.25
CA LEU A 139 -6.41 10.44 -8.45
C LEU A 139 -5.09 10.90 -9.05
N ILE A 140 -4.17 11.39 -8.24
CA ILE A 140 -2.86 11.88 -8.68
C ILE A 140 -2.03 10.75 -9.28
N THR A 141 -1.95 9.61 -8.60
CA THR A 141 -1.16 8.46 -9.06
C THR A 141 -1.78 7.82 -10.29
N PHE A 142 -3.08 7.62 -10.32
CA PHE A 142 -3.77 7.01 -11.44
C PHE A 142 -3.70 7.88 -12.71
N THR A 143 -3.88 9.20 -12.59
CA THR A 143 -3.75 10.10 -13.74
C THR A 143 -2.32 10.15 -14.29
N ARG A 144 -1.31 10.02 -13.45
CA ARG A 144 0.09 9.95 -13.90
C ARG A 144 0.39 8.62 -14.62
N THR A 145 -0.12 7.51 -14.11
CA THR A 145 0.05 6.18 -14.71
C THR A 145 -0.60 6.12 -16.10
N ILE A 146 -1.84 6.60 -16.26
CA ILE A 146 -2.54 6.61 -17.56
C ILE A 146 -1.90 7.57 -18.57
N LYS A 147 -1.34 8.69 -18.11
CA LYS A 147 -0.64 9.63 -19.03
C LYS A 147 0.67 9.03 -19.56
N GLY A 148 1.41 8.30 -18.74
CA GLY A 148 2.59 7.56 -19.19
C GLY A 148 2.25 6.54 -20.28
N ASP A 149 1.14 5.83 -20.15
CA ASP A 149 0.62 4.84 -21.08
C ASP A 149 0.38 5.41 -22.49
N LYS A 150 -0.25 6.59 -22.55
CA LYS A 150 -0.56 7.22 -23.85
C LYS A 150 0.67 7.77 -24.57
N GLU A 151 1.74 8.08 -23.85
CA GLU A 151 2.99 8.56 -24.48
C GLU A 151 3.83 7.38 -25.05
N GLU A 152 3.69 6.17 -24.50
CA GLU A 152 4.37 4.96 -25.02
C GLU A 152 3.62 4.34 -26.21
N GLU A 153 2.29 4.47 -26.28
CA GLU A 153 1.49 3.93 -27.41
C GLU A 153 1.70 4.70 -28.73
N PHE A 154 2.25 5.92 -28.66
CA PHE A 154 2.55 6.77 -29.82
C PHE A 154 4.05 6.79 -30.20
N ARG A 155 4.89 5.93 -29.66
CA ARG A 155 6.29 5.73 -30.04
C ARG A 155 6.52 4.33 -30.61
#